data_2f61b1e3004a368a266e929202f516af
#
_entry.id   2f61b1e3004a368a266e929202f516af
#
_cell.length_a   1.000
_cell.length_b   1.000
_cell.length_c   1.000
_cell.angle_alpha   90.00
_cell.angle_beta   90.00
_cell.angle_gamma   90.00
#
_symmetry.space_group_name_H-M   'P 1'
#
loop_
_entity.id
_entity.type
_entity.pdbx_description
1 polymer ?
#
loop_
_entity_poly.entity_id
_entity_poly.type
_entity_poly.pdbx_seq_one_letter_code
_entity_poly.pdbx_strand_id
1 'polypeptide(L)'
;RNDRKLRFYSMNFGHLPVIESDLDDLKPRRNAGWTNYPKGVMWALREKGYELPCGIDLMLSGNIPNGSGLSSSASVEILTGYILNDLFQLGISNQDLALLGQFSENHFNGVNCGIMDQFAIAMGKRDHAIFLDTADLSYEYAPIQLENAKIVIASSNKKRGLGDSK
;
A
#
# COMPACT_ATOMS: atom_id res chain seq x y z
N ARG A 1 2.29 21.08 4.25
CA ARG A 1 2.85 21.57 5.53
C ARG A 1 4.19 22.27 5.30
N ASN A 2 4.59 23.10 6.27
CA ASN A 2 5.90 23.77 6.25
C ASN A 2 6.84 23.20 7.32
N ASP A 3 6.49 22.05 7.87
CA ASP A 3 7.26 21.31 8.88
C ASP A 3 7.47 19.85 8.44
N ARG A 4 8.11 19.04 9.28
CA ARG A 4 8.39 17.63 9.03
C ARG A 4 7.41 16.68 9.74
N LYS A 5 6.30 17.21 10.28
CA LYS A 5 5.31 16.42 11.01
C LYS A 5 4.39 15.65 10.07
N LEU A 6 4.02 14.45 10.48
CA LEU A 6 3.07 13.58 9.81
C LEU A 6 1.85 13.42 10.70
N ARG A 7 0.65 13.58 10.14
CA ARG A 7 -0.60 13.27 10.83
C ARG A 7 -1.41 12.32 9.99
N PHE A 8 -1.86 11.25 10.61
CA PHE A 8 -2.61 10.18 9.95
C PHE A 8 -3.98 10.03 10.60
N TYR A 9 -5.01 9.98 9.77
CA TYR A 9 -6.36 9.67 10.19
C TYR A 9 -6.99 8.68 9.23
N SER A 10 -7.72 7.68 9.75
CA SER A 10 -8.47 6.73 8.93
C SER A 10 -9.93 6.78 9.30
N MET A 11 -10.79 7.01 8.31
CA MET A 11 -12.23 6.94 8.49
C MET A 11 -12.72 5.52 8.78
N ASN A 12 -11.96 4.50 8.38
CA ASN A 12 -12.25 3.10 8.68
C ASN A 12 -12.00 2.76 10.17
N PHE A 13 -11.18 3.54 10.84
CA PHE A 13 -10.86 3.43 12.27
C PHE A 13 -11.21 4.72 13.02
N GLY A 14 -12.39 5.29 12.74
CA GLY A 14 -12.82 6.58 13.28
C GLY A 14 -12.89 6.69 14.79
N HIS A 15 -12.81 5.55 15.52
CA HIS A 15 -12.66 5.51 16.97
C HIS A 15 -11.22 5.82 17.44
N LEU A 16 -10.24 5.79 16.55
CA LEU A 16 -8.86 6.14 16.85
C LEU A 16 -8.64 7.65 16.66
N PRO A 17 -7.82 8.28 17.50
CA PRO A 17 -7.44 9.67 17.32
C PRO A 17 -6.56 9.86 16.08
N VAL A 18 -6.30 11.11 15.72
CA VAL A 18 -5.22 11.44 14.77
C VAL A 18 -3.90 10.93 15.35
N ILE A 19 -3.18 10.15 14.56
CA ILE A 19 -1.88 9.58 14.95
C ILE A 19 -0.79 10.49 14.38
N GLU A 20 0.05 11.00 15.27
CA GLU A 20 1.16 11.87 14.88
C GLU A 20 2.48 11.08 14.78
N SER A 21 3.33 11.48 13.86
CA SER A 21 4.67 10.98 13.66
C SER A 21 5.57 12.09 13.11
N ASP A 22 6.81 11.73 12.82
CA ASP A 22 7.79 12.65 12.26
C ASP A 22 8.43 12.02 11.02
N LEU A 23 8.59 12.82 9.96
CA LEU A 23 9.26 12.38 8.73
C LEU A 23 10.74 12.06 8.97
N ASP A 24 11.34 12.66 9.98
CA ASP A 24 12.74 12.43 10.34
C ASP A 24 12.94 11.23 11.28
N ASP A 25 11.85 10.66 11.84
CA ASP A 25 11.86 9.45 12.68
C ASP A 25 10.94 8.36 12.11
N LEU A 26 11.21 7.95 10.88
CA LEU A 26 10.51 6.86 10.22
C LEU A 26 11.06 5.51 10.71
N LYS A 27 10.39 4.95 11.71
CA LYS A 27 10.69 3.61 12.25
C LYS A 27 9.39 2.81 12.39
N PRO A 28 9.44 1.49 12.17
CA PRO A 28 8.30 0.63 12.46
C PRO A 28 8.06 0.61 13.97
N ARG A 29 6.82 0.80 14.39
CA ARG A 29 6.42 0.75 15.79
C ARG A 29 5.30 -0.26 15.97
N ARG A 30 5.45 -1.20 16.91
CA ARG A 30 4.43 -2.22 17.18
C ARG A 30 3.03 -1.64 17.46
N ASN A 31 2.98 -0.48 18.10
CA ASN A 31 1.73 0.19 18.47
C ASN A 31 1.21 1.17 17.42
N ALA A 32 1.88 1.31 16.28
CA ALA A 32 1.48 2.25 15.24
C ALA A 32 0.33 1.72 14.36
N GLY A 33 0.02 0.43 14.46
CA GLY A 33 -1.06 -0.19 13.69
C GLY A 33 -0.92 0.08 12.19
N TRP A 34 -2.00 0.48 11.56
CA TRP A 34 -2.07 0.72 10.12
C TRP A 34 -1.14 1.84 9.62
N THR A 35 -0.72 2.76 10.50
CA THR A 35 0.16 3.88 10.08
C THR A 35 1.59 3.45 9.75
N ASN A 36 1.96 2.21 10.05
CA ASN A 36 3.23 1.65 9.60
C ASN A 36 3.28 1.52 8.07
N TYR A 37 2.17 1.27 7.39
CA TYR A 37 2.13 1.17 5.92
C TYR A 37 2.52 2.49 5.23
N PRO A 38 1.84 3.63 5.47
CA PRO A 38 2.25 4.89 4.87
C PRO A 38 3.66 5.35 5.32
N LYS A 39 4.05 5.11 6.58
CA LYS A 39 5.41 5.42 7.04
C LYS A 39 6.46 4.57 6.34
N GLY A 40 6.19 3.29 6.12
CA GLY A 40 7.07 2.38 5.39
C GLY A 40 7.30 2.83 3.96
N VAL A 41 6.26 3.32 3.28
CA VAL A 41 6.39 3.88 1.93
C VAL A 41 7.27 5.15 1.92
N MET A 42 7.06 6.06 2.88
CA MET A 42 7.90 7.27 3.00
C MET A 42 9.35 6.91 3.29
N TRP A 43 9.58 5.91 4.15
CA TRP A 43 10.91 5.37 4.42
C TRP A 43 11.52 4.76 3.15
N ALA A 44 10.78 3.93 2.42
CA ALA A 44 11.25 3.28 1.20
C ALA A 44 11.60 4.30 0.10
N LEU A 45 10.82 5.36 -0.05
CA LEU A 45 11.14 6.47 -0.95
C LEU A 45 12.49 7.09 -0.60
N ARG A 46 12.74 7.38 0.67
CA ARG A 46 14.02 7.96 1.12
C ARG A 46 15.19 7.00 0.91
N GLU A 47 15.04 5.71 1.19
CA GLU A 47 16.06 4.68 0.92
C GLU A 47 16.41 4.59 -0.58
N LYS A 48 15.45 4.90 -1.46
CA LYS A 48 15.66 4.97 -2.91
C LYS A 48 16.15 6.33 -3.40
N GLY A 49 16.44 7.27 -2.50
CA GLY A 49 17.00 8.58 -2.82
C GLY A 49 15.98 9.65 -3.22
N TYR A 50 14.68 9.39 -3.05
CA TYR A 50 13.66 10.42 -3.28
C TYR A 50 13.57 11.36 -2.08
N GLU A 51 13.51 12.66 -2.37
CA GLU A 51 13.35 13.67 -1.33
C GLU A 51 11.89 13.91 -1.00
N LEU A 52 11.58 13.92 0.29
CA LEU A 52 10.29 14.35 0.83
C LEU A 52 10.53 15.68 1.55
N PRO A 53 10.21 16.80 0.90
CA PRO A 53 10.63 18.14 1.37
C PRO A 53 9.90 18.58 2.65
N CYS A 54 8.70 18.08 2.89
CA CYS A 54 7.89 18.45 4.06
C CYS A 54 7.01 17.29 4.53
N GLY A 55 6.48 17.42 5.74
CA GLY A 55 5.48 16.51 6.28
C GLY A 55 4.12 16.67 5.61
N ILE A 56 3.22 15.72 5.86
CA ILE A 56 1.86 15.73 5.31
C ILE A 56 0.81 15.38 6.36
N ASP A 57 -0.41 15.82 6.10
CA ASP A 57 -1.62 15.35 6.76
C ASP A 57 -2.33 14.39 5.81
N LEU A 58 -2.46 13.13 6.20
CA LEU A 58 -3.05 12.07 5.39
C LEU A 58 -4.32 11.55 6.04
N MET A 59 -5.44 11.72 5.34
CA MET A 59 -6.72 11.12 5.70
C MET A 59 -7.08 10.05 4.67
N LEU A 60 -7.33 8.83 5.14
CA LEU A 60 -7.69 7.69 4.29
C LEU A 60 -9.10 7.20 4.58
N SER A 61 -9.78 6.81 3.50
CA SER A 61 -11.05 6.09 3.54
C SER A 61 -11.02 4.98 2.48
N GLY A 62 -11.50 3.80 2.80
CA GLY A 62 -11.53 2.68 1.87
C GLY A 62 -12.69 1.72 2.17
N ASN A 63 -13.08 0.97 1.16
CA ASN A 63 -14.11 -0.05 1.25
C ASN A 63 -13.57 -1.48 1.10
N ILE A 64 -12.24 -1.64 1.02
CA ILE A 64 -11.60 -2.97 1.02
C ILE A 64 -11.67 -3.51 2.45
N PRO A 65 -12.28 -4.69 2.68
CA PRO A 65 -12.36 -5.26 4.01
C PRO A 65 -10.98 -5.57 4.61
N ASN A 66 -10.73 -5.05 5.81
CA ASN A 66 -9.46 -5.22 6.49
C ASN A 66 -9.24 -6.67 6.95
N GLY A 67 -8.04 -7.23 6.71
CA GLY A 67 -7.65 -8.55 7.17
C GLY A 67 -8.42 -9.71 6.51
N SER A 68 -8.99 -9.49 5.33
CA SER A 68 -9.77 -10.47 4.56
C SER A 68 -8.99 -11.14 3.42
N GLY A 69 -7.70 -10.84 3.28
CA GLY A 69 -6.88 -11.35 2.18
C GLY A 69 -7.14 -10.66 0.84
N LEU A 70 -7.70 -9.43 0.87
CA LEU A 70 -7.99 -8.62 -0.32
C LEU A 70 -6.99 -7.46 -0.48
N SER A 71 -5.75 -7.66 -0.09
CA SER A 71 -4.64 -6.72 -0.32
C SER A 71 -4.83 -5.32 0.27
N SER A 72 -5.51 -5.22 1.44
CA SER A 72 -5.77 -3.90 2.06
C SER A 72 -4.50 -3.16 2.47
N SER A 73 -3.42 -3.85 2.86
CA SER A 73 -2.11 -3.26 3.14
C SER A 73 -1.49 -2.67 1.89
N ALA A 74 -1.36 -3.48 0.84
CA ALA A 74 -0.83 -3.04 -0.45
C ALA A 74 -1.62 -1.86 -1.03
N SER A 75 -2.95 -1.83 -0.83
CA SER A 75 -3.79 -0.70 -1.25
C SER A 75 -3.38 0.61 -0.55
N VAL A 76 -3.14 0.59 0.76
CA VAL A 76 -2.68 1.77 1.50
C VAL A 76 -1.27 2.17 1.08
N GLU A 77 -0.38 1.20 0.86
CA GLU A 77 1.00 1.46 0.43
C GLU A 77 1.05 2.12 -0.94
N ILE A 78 0.40 1.51 -1.93
CA ILE A 78 0.40 2.04 -3.30
C ILE A 78 -0.30 3.40 -3.38
N LEU A 79 -1.44 3.56 -2.70
CA LEU A 79 -2.12 4.85 -2.63
C LEU A 79 -1.21 5.94 -2.01
N THR A 80 -0.50 5.61 -0.94
CA THR A 80 0.44 6.55 -0.31
C THR A 80 1.58 6.91 -1.26
N GLY A 81 2.18 5.91 -1.93
CA GLY A 81 3.22 6.13 -2.92
C GLY A 81 2.73 6.99 -4.08
N TYR A 82 1.54 6.72 -4.58
CA TYR A 82 0.92 7.49 -5.66
C TYR A 82 0.69 8.96 -5.27
N ILE A 83 0.12 9.20 -4.08
CA ILE A 83 -0.10 10.56 -3.55
C ILE A 83 1.22 11.32 -3.42
N LEU A 84 2.25 10.70 -2.87
CA LEU A 84 3.56 11.35 -2.69
C LEU A 84 4.26 11.59 -4.03
N ASN A 85 4.15 10.64 -4.96
CA ASN A 85 4.66 10.77 -6.32
C ASN A 85 4.04 11.98 -7.04
N ASP A 86 2.71 12.10 -6.98
CA ASP A 86 1.99 13.23 -7.58
C ASP A 86 2.29 14.55 -6.86
N LEU A 87 2.19 14.58 -5.53
CA LEU A 87 2.38 15.78 -4.71
C LEU A 87 3.77 16.39 -4.85
N PHE A 88 4.79 15.55 -4.90
CA PHE A 88 6.19 15.98 -4.96
C PHE A 88 6.83 15.82 -6.35
N GLN A 89 6.04 15.43 -7.36
CA GLN A 89 6.47 15.29 -8.76
C GLN A 89 7.71 14.39 -8.90
N LEU A 90 7.68 13.22 -8.22
CA LEU A 90 8.83 12.33 -8.14
C LEU A 90 9.12 11.56 -9.43
N GLY A 91 8.16 11.48 -10.36
CA GLY A 91 8.32 10.83 -11.67
C GLY A 91 8.42 9.30 -11.61
N ILE A 92 7.86 8.66 -10.58
CA ILE A 92 7.92 7.21 -10.36
C ILE A 92 6.84 6.53 -11.20
N SER A 93 7.19 5.49 -11.95
CA SER A 93 6.22 4.68 -12.70
C SER A 93 5.34 3.84 -11.75
N ASN A 94 4.15 3.42 -12.21
CA ASN A 94 3.29 2.54 -11.41
C ASN A 94 3.95 1.20 -11.09
N GLN A 95 4.76 0.67 -12.01
CA GLN A 95 5.53 -0.56 -11.78
C GLN A 95 6.58 -0.37 -10.68
N ASP A 96 7.29 0.76 -10.69
CA ASP A 96 8.25 1.10 -9.64
C ASP A 96 7.56 1.37 -8.30
N LEU A 97 6.34 1.95 -8.30
CA LEU A 97 5.52 2.07 -7.10
C LEU A 97 5.15 0.70 -6.51
N ALA A 98 4.86 -0.31 -7.35
CA ALA A 98 4.62 -1.67 -6.89
C ALA A 98 5.86 -2.27 -6.21
N LEU A 99 7.04 -2.11 -6.83
CA LEU A 99 8.32 -2.54 -6.24
C LEU A 99 8.64 -1.80 -4.94
N LEU A 100 8.35 -0.52 -4.89
CA LEU A 100 8.53 0.30 -3.68
C LEU A 100 7.62 -0.16 -2.54
N GLY A 101 6.35 -0.48 -2.83
CA GLY A 101 5.41 -1.02 -1.85
C GLY A 101 5.87 -2.37 -1.31
N GLN A 102 6.30 -3.29 -2.17
CA GLN A 102 6.89 -4.57 -1.76
C GLN A 102 8.14 -4.37 -0.91
N PHE A 103 9.02 -3.46 -1.29
CA PHE A 103 10.22 -3.14 -0.52
C PHE A 103 9.87 -2.61 0.87
N SER A 104 8.87 -1.73 0.96
CA SER A 104 8.32 -1.24 2.23
C SER A 104 7.78 -2.38 3.10
N GLU A 105 6.94 -3.26 2.54
CA GLU A 105 6.35 -4.38 3.28
C GLU A 105 7.43 -5.31 3.82
N ASN A 106 8.41 -5.67 3.00
CA ASN A 106 9.46 -6.64 3.36
C ASN A 106 10.47 -6.06 4.37
N HIS A 107 10.92 -4.82 4.20
CA HIS A 107 12.05 -4.29 4.96
C HIS A 107 11.63 -3.39 6.12
N PHE A 108 10.52 -2.68 6.00
CA PHE A 108 10.02 -1.80 7.05
C PHE A 108 9.00 -2.53 7.95
N ASN A 109 8.01 -3.21 7.35
CA ASN A 109 6.99 -3.93 8.10
C ASN A 109 7.44 -5.34 8.52
N GLY A 110 8.50 -5.89 7.91
CA GLY A 110 9.06 -7.19 8.22
C GLY A 110 8.19 -8.37 7.77
N VAL A 111 7.36 -8.17 6.76
CA VAL A 111 6.50 -9.19 6.16
C VAL A 111 7.13 -9.68 4.86
N ASN A 112 7.54 -10.93 4.81
CA ASN A 112 8.11 -11.51 3.59
C ASN A 112 7.00 -11.84 2.59
N CYS A 113 6.69 -10.91 1.71
CA CYS A 113 5.66 -11.06 0.67
C CYS A 113 6.23 -11.01 -0.75
N GLY A 114 5.52 -11.64 -1.70
CA GLY A 114 5.76 -11.48 -3.14
C GLY A 114 5.19 -10.15 -3.65
N ILE A 115 5.42 -9.88 -4.94
CA ILE A 115 5.01 -8.61 -5.59
C ILE A 115 3.53 -8.55 -5.97
N MET A 116 2.81 -9.67 -5.95
CA MET A 116 1.50 -9.82 -6.57
C MET A 116 0.49 -8.76 -6.12
N ASP A 117 0.36 -8.53 -4.82
CA ASP A 117 -0.63 -7.63 -4.25
C ASP A 117 -0.36 -6.17 -4.66
N GLN A 118 0.88 -5.73 -4.52
CA GLN A 118 1.28 -4.37 -4.88
C GLN A 118 1.17 -4.14 -6.38
N PHE A 119 1.55 -5.15 -7.19
CA PHE A 119 1.46 -5.06 -8.64
C PHE A 119 0.00 -4.99 -9.11
N ALA A 120 -0.87 -5.83 -8.56
CA ALA A 120 -2.29 -5.84 -8.88
C ALA A 120 -2.96 -4.49 -8.56
N ILE A 121 -2.60 -3.84 -7.45
CA ILE A 121 -3.13 -2.52 -7.10
C ILE A 121 -2.55 -1.42 -8.00
N ALA A 122 -1.25 -1.41 -8.23
CA ALA A 122 -0.58 -0.35 -9.00
C ALA A 122 -0.93 -0.38 -10.49
N MET A 123 -1.09 -1.59 -11.05
CA MET A 123 -1.28 -1.83 -12.47
C MET A 123 -2.71 -2.24 -12.83
N GLY A 124 -3.63 -2.28 -11.86
CA GLY A 124 -5.01 -2.69 -12.07
C GLY A 124 -5.70 -1.90 -13.19
N LYS A 125 -6.39 -2.62 -14.08
CA LYS A 125 -7.18 -2.05 -15.17
C LYS A 125 -8.61 -2.59 -15.10
N ARG A 126 -9.57 -1.69 -15.24
CA ARG A 126 -11.00 -2.07 -15.20
C ARG A 126 -11.31 -3.14 -16.25
N ASP A 127 -12.07 -4.15 -15.83
CA ASP A 127 -12.54 -5.28 -16.65
C ASP A 127 -11.40 -6.13 -17.27
N HIS A 128 -10.24 -6.14 -16.63
CA HIS A 128 -9.10 -6.95 -17.06
C HIS A 128 -8.46 -7.68 -15.88
N ALA A 129 -8.00 -8.89 -16.13
CA ALA A 129 -7.00 -9.56 -15.29
C ALA A 129 -5.60 -9.16 -15.75
N ILE A 130 -4.63 -9.32 -14.88
CA ILE A 130 -3.21 -9.16 -15.18
C ILE A 130 -2.59 -10.55 -15.20
N PHE A 131 -2.02 -10.96 -16.33
CA PHE A 131 -1.13 -12.11 -16.40
C PHE A 131 0.29 -11.60 -16.21
N LEU A 132 0.88 -11.92 -15.05
CA LEU A 132 2.16 -11.40 -14.59
C LEU A 132 3.20 -12.50 -14.51
N ASP A 133 4.34 -12.35 -15.19
CA ASP A 133 5.54 -13.10 -14.87
C ASP A 133 6.30 -12.40 -13.73
N THR A 134 6.39 -13.06 -12.59
CA THR A 134 7.04 -12.48 -11.41
C THR A 134 8.57 -12.55 -11.45
N ALA A 135 9.15 -13.22 -12.45
CA ALA A 135 10.59 -13.30 -12.61
C ALA A 135 11.19 -12.04 -13.23
N ASP A 136 10.51 -11.46 -14.22
CA ASP A 136 10.98 -10.27 -14.94
C ASP A 136 9.99 -9.10 -14.93
N LEU A 137 8.82 -9.30 -14.30
CA LEU A 137 7.71 -8.35 -14.21
C LEU A 137 7.09 -7.98 -15.56
N SER A 138 7.29 -8.82 -16.59
CA SER A 138 6.51 -8.72 -17.81
C SER A 138 5.05 -9.07 -17.54
N TYR A 139 4.13 -8.38 -18.19
CA TYR A 139 2.71 -8.59 -17.94
C TYR A 139 1.86 -8.31 -19.18
N GLU A 140 0.70 -8.96 -19.20
CA GLU A 140 -0.32 -8.75 -20.21
C GLU A 140 -1.68 -8.54 -19.55
N TYR A 141 -2.53 -7.72 -20.19
CA TYR A 141 -3.92 -7.57 -19.77
C TYR A 141 -4.80 -8.55 -20.52
N ALA A 142 -5.51 -9.40 -19.76
CA ALA A 142 -6.52 -10.31 -20.30
C ALA A 142 -7.92 -9.74 -20.00
N PRO A 143 -8.75 -9.45 -21.02
CA PRO A 143 -10.11 -8.97 -20.78
C PRO A 143 -10.94 -10.00 -20.01
N ILE A 144 -11.67 -9.55 -18.99
CA ILE A 144 -12.63 -10.36 -18.24
C ILE A 144 -14.03 -10.05 -18.75
N GLN A 145 -14.62 -11.00 -19.47
CA GLN A 145 -16.00 -10.93 -19.95
C GLN A 145 -16.84 -12.01 -19.24
N LEU A 146 -17.58 -11.58 -18.22
CA LEU A 146 -18.42 -12.48 -17.40
C LEU A 146 -19.88 -12.33 -17.81
N GLU A 147 -20.26 -12.78 -19.01
CA GLU A 147 -21.61 -12.58 -19.57
C GLU A 147 -22.73 -12.99 -18.61
N ASN A 148 -22.71 -14.24 -18.13
CA ASN A 148 -23.71 -14.82 -17.21
C ASN A 148 -23.10 -15.33 -15.90
N ALA A 149 -21.87 -14.91 -15.55
CA ALA A 149 -21.18 -15.33 -14.35
C ALA A 149 -20.82 -14.11 -13.47
N LYS A 150 -20.55 -14.37 -12.20
CA LYS A 150 -20.09 -13.37 -11.23
C LYS A 150 -18.96 -13.98 -10.42
N ILE A 151 -17.96 -13.15 -10.08
CA ILE A 151 -16.97 -13.52 -9.08
C ILE A 151 -17.57 -13.22 -7.71
N VAL A 152 -17.66 -14.26 -6.86
CA VAL A 152 -18.17 -14.15 -5.49
C VAL A 152 -16.99 -14.28 -4.53
N ILE A 153 -16.80 -13.26 -3.69
CA ILE A 153 -15.80 -13.28 -2.64
C ILE A 153 -16.51 -13.51 -1.32
N ALA A 154 -16.19 -14.64 -0.66
CA ALA A 154 -16.75 -15.00 0.63
C ALA A 154 -15.71 -14.87 1.74
N SER A 155 -16.02 -14.06 2.77
CA SER A 155 -15.17 -13.96 3.96
C SER A 155 -15.52 -15.06 4.95
N SER A 156 -14.52 -15.82 5.40
CA SER A 156 -14.66 -16.79 6.48
C SER A 156 -14.72 -16.15 7.87
N ASN A 157 -14.64 -14.82 7.96
CA ASN A 157 -14.52 -14.04 9.20
C ASN A 157 -13.32 -14.42 10.10
N LYS A 158 -12.39 -15.24 9.60
CA LYS A 158 -11.14 -15.56 10.28
C LYS A 158 -10.10 -14.52 9.92
N LYS A 159 -9.79 -13.63 10.86
CA LYS A 159 -8.70 -12.66 10.70
C LYS A 159 -7.37 -13.42 10.63
N ARG A 160 -6.59 -13.16 9.58
CA ARG A 160 -5.21 -13.62 9.45
C ARG A 160 -4.29 -12.41 9.57
N GLY A 161 -3.29 -12.48 10.46
CA GLY A 161 -2.12 -11.60 10.38
C GLY A 161 -1.24 -12.07 9.24
N LEU A 162 -0.69 -11.18 8.44
CA LEU A 162 0.24 -11.51 7.35
C LEU A 162 1.48 -12.28 7.85
N GLY A 163 1.80 -12.21 9.14
CA GLY A 163 2.86 -12.96 9.80
C GLY A 163 2.49 -14.37 10.28
N ASP A 164 1.23 -14.79 10.15
CA ASP A 164 0.72 -16.08 10.69
C ASP A 164 0.77 -17.22 9.65
N SER A 165 1.20 -16.96 8.43
CA SER A 165 1.41 -18.00 7.42
C SER A 165 2.81 -18.61 7.58
N LYS A 166 2.87 -19.72 8.31
CA LYS A 166 4.00 -20.67 8.26
C LYS A 166 3.82 -21.60 7.09
#